data_753df7f2c621bf88b73739834cc6e919
#
_entry.id   753df7f2c621bf88b73739834cc6e919
#
_cell.length_a   1.000
_cell.length_b   1.000
_cell.length_c   1.000
_cell.angle_alpha   90.00
_cell.angle_beta   90.00
_cell.angle_gamma   90.00
#
_symmetry.space_group_name_H-M   'P 1'
#
loop_
_entity.id
_entity.type
_entity.pdbx_description
1 polymer ?
#
loop_
_entity_poly.entity_id
_entity_poly.type
_entity_poly.pdbx_seq_one_letter_code
_entity_poly.pdbx_strand_id
1 'polypeptide(L)'
;MATFNRVTDVHPGPNRYISEPGSAKNIERYLEDYAHPVIVTGELSAQAFLDYTGSREFFAPALRYDRSATERNARELAEQARALDADAIVAIGAGKLADTAKNVAELLNVDLIMVPTLACACAAYTPFSVNYDDEHRYVGSPLHGRNSVAMIVDSALISRAPAEKMVGGIGDTIAKWYECAPVLERANDLTAFDQLAYQSARLIHDILLEHSEDALKALHAGDYDNEQVRLLIDTIIGLAGTVGGLGCERARVSGAHALHNGLTQVPGSAATMHGDKVAYGVLVQLVAEGKEAEARQLLAYYDSVGLPHSWKQMNLEFTDANLQTVAEYTAQPDSTFLAAVPDATPQMIVDAMRVVEGFPVEAA
;
A
#
# COMPACT_ATOMS: atom_id res chain seq x y z
N MET A 1 -13.35 22.74 3.76
CA MET A 1 -13.11 21.53 4.58
C MET A 1 -13.34 20.33 3.70
N ALA A 2 -12.36 19.48 3.50
CA ALA A 2 -12.57 18.17 2.92
C ALA A 2 -13.42 17.36 3.93
N THR A 3 -14.72 17.34 3.72
CA THR A 3 -15.63 16.55 4.56
C THR A 3 -15.84 15.23 3.86
N PHE A 4 -15.21 14.20 4.35
CA PHE A 4 -15.54 12.85 3.93
C PHE A 4 -16.98 12.49 4.30
N ASN A 5 -17.69 11.87 3.37
CA ASN A 5 -19.04 11.40 3.62
C ASN A 5 -19.06 10.28 4.69
N ARG A 6 -20.18 10.18 5.41
CA ARG A 6 -20.40 9.05 6.30
C ARG A 6 -20.31 7.73 5.54
N VAL A 7 -19.59 6.77 6.08
CA VAL A 7 -19.43 5.44 5.49
C VAL A 7 -20.75 4.68 5.60
N THR A 8 -21.32 4.31 4.45
CA THR A 8 -22.58 3.55 4.36
C THR A 8 -22.43 2.25 3.56
N ASP A 9 -21.30 2.10 2.86
CA ASP A 9 -20.94 0.91 2.10
C ASP A 9 -19.51 0.53 2.46
N VAL A 10 -19.31 -0.71 2.93
CA VAL A 10 -18.01 -1.21 3.40
C VAL A 10 -17.62 -2.47 2.67
N HIS A 11 -16.32 -2.59 2.40
CA HIS A 11 -15.70 -3.74 1.75
C HIS A 11 -14.67 -4.36 2.70
N PRO A 12 -15.08 -5.24 3.64
CA PRO A 12 -14.23 -5.70 4.75
C PRO A 12 -12.94 -6.39 4.31
N GLY A 13 -12.92 -6.92 3.09
CA GLY A 13 -11.75 -7.59 2.51
C GLY A 13 -12.12 -8.82 1.68
N PRO A 14 -11.14 -9.66 1.32
CA PRO A 14 -11.37 -10.89 0.57
C PRO A 14 -12.28 -11.84 1.34
N ASN A 15 -13.06 -12.68 0.62
CA ASN A 15 -13.92 -13.68 1.28
C ASN A 15 -13.09 -14.69 2.09
N ARG A 16 -11.89 -15.00 1.63
CA ARG A 16 -10.93 -15.88 2.33
C ARG A 16 -9.56 -15.20 2.33
N TYR A 17 -8.95 -15.08 3.48
CA TYR A 17 -7.57 -14.67 3.66
C TYR A 17 -6.78 -15.85 4.21
N ILE A 18 -5.87 -16.42 3.42
CA ILE A 18 -5.06 -17.57 3.76
C ILE A 18 -3.64 -17.07 4.06
N SER A 19 -3.27 -17.03 5.33
CA SER A 19 -1.92 -16.70 5.77
C SER A 19 -1.23 -17.98 6.24
N GLU A 20 -0.57 -18.67 5.32
CA GLU A 20 0.08 -19.95 5.59
C GLU A 20 1.35 -20.10 4.76
N PRO A 21 2.54 -20.33 5.38
CA PRO A 21 3.76 -20.64 4.65
C PRO A 21 3.58 -21.86 3.77
N GLY A 22 4.00 -21.78 2.51
CA GLY A 22 3.86 -22.87 1.54
C GLY A 22 2.50 -22.94 0.81
N SER A 23 1.55 -22.05 1.14
CA SER A 23 0.21 -22.05 0.52
C SER A 23 0.25 -21.84 -1.00
N ALA A 24 1.17 -21.05 -1.52
CA ALA A 24 1.34 -20.84 -2.95
C ALA A 24 1.81 -22.09 -3.70
N LYS A 25 2.48 -23.04 -3.04
CA LYS A 25 2.87 -24.34 -3.63
C LYS A 25 1.70 -25.26 -3.87
N ASN A 26 0.59 -25.02 -3.17
CA ASN A 26 -0.63 -25.82 -3.25
C ASN A 26 -1.80 -25.00 -3.80
N ILE A 27 -1.51 -24.02 -4.66
CA ILE A 27 -2.49 -23.06 -5.15
C ILE A 27 -3.67 -23.72 -5.85
N GLU A 28 -3.46 -24.84 -6.55
CA GLU A 28 -4.47 -25.55 -7.31
C GLU A 28 -5.67 -25.97 -6.44
N ARG A 29 -5.46 -26.26 -5.15
CA ARG A 29 -6.56 -26.60 -4.20
C ARG A 29 -7.55 -25.46 -3.98
N TYR A 30 -7.18 -24.24 -4.32
CA TYR A 30 -8.04 -23.05 -4.22
C TYR A 30 -8.72 -22.71 -5.55
N LEU A 31 -8.44 -23.51 -6.59
CA LEU A 31 -8.92 -23.30 -7.95
C LEU A 31 -9.81 -24.46 -8.43
N GLU A 32 -10.14 -25.44 -7.58
CA GLU A 32 -10.91 -26.64 -7.95
C GLU A 32 -12.31 -26.32 -8.52
N ASP A 33 -12.87 -25.16 -8.16
CA ASP A 33 -14.18 -24.70 -8.64
C ASP A 33 -14.12 -24.00 -10.01
N TYR A 34 -12.92 -23.76 -10.58
CA TYR A 34 -12.73 -23.03 -11.84
C TYR A 34 -12.22 -23.98 -12.95
N ALA A 35 -12.86 -23.91 -14.10
CA ALA A 35 -12.47 -24.72 -15.25
C ALA A 35 -11.38 -24.07 -16.10
N HIS A 36 -11.36 -22.74 -16.16
CA HIS A 36 -10.48 -21.95 -17.03
C HIS A 36 -9.83 -20.78 -16.27
N PRO A 37 -9.08 -21.02 -15.17
CA PRO A 37 -8.37 -19.95 -14.51
C PRO A 37 -7.26 -19.38 -15.42
N VAL A 38 -7.12 -18.05 -15.45
CA VAL A 38 -6.07 -17.37 -16.21
C VAL A 38 -5.21 -16.53 -15.26
N ILE A 39 -3.91 -16.70 -15.36
CA ILE A 39 -2.93 -15.99 -14.53
C ILE A 39 -2.63 -14.63 -15.16
N VAL A 40 -2.65 -13.57 -14.34
CA VAL A 40 -2.08 -12.26 -14.66
C VAL A 40 -0.86 -12.02 -13.77
N THR A 41 0.31 -11.80 -14.38
CA THR A 41 1.57 -11.67 -13.64
C THR A 41 2.55 -10.73 -14.34
N GLY A 42 3.59 -10.31 -13.61
CA GLY A 42 4.75 -9.59 -14.15
C GLY A 42 5.93 -10.52 -14.43
N GLU A 43 7.00 -9.97 -14.94
CA GLU A 43 8.23 -10.74 -15.19
C GLU A 43 8.88 -11.20 -13.87
N LEU A 44 9.12 -10.27 -12.95
CA LEU A 44 9.77 -10.56 -11.66
C LEU A 44 8.89 -11.41 -10.74
N SER A 45 7.60 -11.13 -10.67
CA SER A 45 6.67 -11.90 -9.84
C SER A 45 6.48 -13.33 -10.36
N ALA A 46 6.47 -13.51 -11.68
CA ALA A 46 6.47 -14.83 -12.29
C ALA A 46 7.72 -15.63 -11.93
N GLN A 47 8.89 -15.02 -12.11
CA GLN A 47 10.15 -15.68 -11.78
C GLN A 47 10.19 -16.06 -10.30
N ALA A 48 9.84 -15.12 -9.39
CA ALA A 48 9.80 -15.39 -7.96
C ALA A 48 8.86 -16.53 -7.58
N PHE A 49 7.68 -16.59 -8.20
CA PHE A 49 6.70 -17.64 -7.96
C PHE A 49 7.19 -19.01 -8.47
N LEU A 50 7.72 -19.09 -9.69
CA LEU A 50 8.21 -20.32 -10.29
C LEU A 50 9.44 -20.86 -9.55
N ASP A 51 10.37 -20.00 -9.19
CA ASP A 51 11.56 -20.39 -8.40
C ASP A 51 11.15 -20.93 -7.01
N TYR A 52 10.21 -20.25 -6.36
CA TYR A 52 9.73 -20.65 -5.04
C TYR A 52 8.97 -21.97 -5.06
N THR A 53 8.11 -22.19 -6.06
CA THR A 53 7.33 -23.45 -6.20
C THR A 53 8.17 -24.59 -6.76
N GLY A 54 9.31 -24.30 -7.37
CA GLY A 54 10.15 -25.27 -8.10
C GLY A 54 9.53 -25.71 -9.43
N SER A 55 8.54 -24.96 -9.92
CA SER A 55 7.83 -25.25 -11.17
C SER A 55 8.56 -24.67 -12.37
N ARG A 56 8.57 -25.36 -13.51
CA ARG A 56 9.14 -24.87 -14.76
C ARG A 56 8.18 -24.00 -15.56
N GLU A 57 6.88 -24.19 -15.35
CA GLU A 57 5.78 -23.52 -16.03
C GLU A 57 4.63 -23.29 -15.07
N PHE A 58 3.72 -22.41 -15.43
CA PHE A 58 2.50 -22.16 -14.66
C PHE A 58 1.48 -23.30 -14.84
N PHE A 59 0.65 -23.49 -13.83
CA PHE A 59 -0.46 -24.44 -13.81
C PHE A 59 -1.64 -24.05 -14.73
N ALA A 60 -1.66 -22.80 -15.23
CA ALA A 60 -2.70 -22.25 -16.11
C ALA A 60 -2.08 -21.25 -17.11
N PRO A 61 -2.80 -20.86 -18.19
CA PRO A 61 -2.33 -19.82 -19.10
C PRO A 61 -1.97 -18.53 -18.37
N ALA A 62 -0.81 -17.95 -18.69
CA ALA A 62 -0.28 -16.78 -18.00
C ALA A 62 -0.12 -15.59 -18.95
N LEU A 63 -0.77 -14.49 -18.61
CA LEU A 63 -0.71 -13.21 -19.31
C LEU A 63 0.23 -12.25 -18.57
N ARG A 64 0.98 -11.45 -19.32
CA ARG A 64 1.95 -10.49 -18.79
C ARG A 64 1.40 -9.08 -18.84
N TYR A 65 1.30 -8.40 -17.68
CA TYR A 65 0.98 -6.98 -17.66
C TYR A 65 2.22 -6.14 -18.04
N ASP A 66 1.98 -4.95 -18.56
CA ASP A 66 3.03 -4.06 -19.10
C ASP A 66 3.69 -3.14 -18.06
N ARG A 67 3.41 -3.32 -16.76
CA ARG A 67 3.88 -2.52 -15.61
C ARG A 67 3.26 -1.12 -15.49
N SER A 68 2.28 -0.78 -16.32
CA SER A 68 1.70 0.58 -16.34
C SER A 68 0.59 0.78 -15.30
N ALA A 69 -0.24 -0.23 -15.04
CA ALA A 69 -1.53 -0.14 -14.36
C ALA A 69 -2.48 0.86 -15.06
N THR A 70 -2.48 0.83 -16.40
CA THR A 70 -3.37 1.63 -17.23
C THR A 70 -4.65 0.89 -17.56
N GLU A 71 -5.72 1.63 -17.83
CA GLU A 71 -6.97 1.05 -18.32
C GLU A 71 -6.77 0.35 -19.68
N ARG A 72 -5.91 0.89 -20.55
CA ARG A 72 -5.53 0.27 -21.83
C ARG A 72 -5.00 -1.14 -21.61
N ASN A 73 -3.97 -1.32 -20.76
CA ASN A 73 -3.39 -2.63 -20.51
C ASN A 73 -4.39 -3.59 -19.86
N ALA A 74 -5.25 -3.11 -18.96
CA ALA A 74 -6.30 -3.94 -18.38
C ALA A 74 -7.30 -4.43 -19.44
N ARG A 75 -7.70 -3.60 -20.40
CA ARG A 75 -8.58 -4.00 -21.53
C ARG A 75 -7.91 -5.03 -22.45
N GLU A 76 -6.64 -4.83 -22.80
CA GLU A 76 -5.87 -5.77 -23.62
C GLU A 76 -5.76 -7.16 -22.94
N LEU A 77 -5.50 -7.19 -21.63
CA LEU A 77 -5.44 -8.44 -20.85
C LEU A 77 -6.83 -9.08 -20.72
N ALA A 78 -7.88 -8.28 -20.54
CA ALA A 78 -9.25 -8.80 -20.47
C ALA A 78 -9.68 -9.44 -21.81
N GLU A 79 -9.31 -8.87 -22.94
CA GLU A 79 -9.57 -9.47 -24.26
C GLU A 79 -8.83 -10.80 -24.44
N GLN A 80 -7.55 -10.86 -24.05
CA GLN A 80 -6.78 -12.10 -24.10
C GLN A 80 -7.35 -13.17 -23.16
N ALA A 81 -7.73 -12.83 -21.94
CA ALA A 81 -8.33 -13.76 -21.00
C ALA A 81 -9.72 -14.24 -21.48
N ARG A 82 -10.52 -13.38 -22.09
CA ARG A 82 -11.81 -13.75 -22.70
C ARG A 82 -11.64 -14.75 -23.84
N ALA A 83 -10.58 -14.61 -24.66
CA ALA A 83 -10.26 -15.56 -25.72
C ALA A 83 -9.81 -16.94 -25.19
N LEU A 84 -9.49 -17.03 -23.89
CA LEU A 84 -9.18 -18.28 -23.17
C LEU A 84 -10.40 -18.80 -22.36
N ASP A 85 -11.58 -18.22 -22.56
CA ASP A 85 -12.80 -18.55 -21.81
C ASP A 85 -12.61 -18.42 -20.27
N ALA A 86 -11.82 -17.44 -19.81
CA ALA A 86 -11.47 -17.27 -18.40
C ALA A 86 -12.71 -17.18 -17.50
N ASP A 87 -12.79 -18.02 -16.49
CA ASP A 87 -13.81 -18.02 -15.42
C ASP A 87 -13.27 -17.51 -14.08
N ALA A 88 -11.95 -17.37 -13.96
CA ALA A 88 -11.27 -16.71 -12.86
C ALA A 88 -9.96 -16.05 -13.30
N ILE A 89 -9.58 -14.97 -12.62
CA ILE A 89 -8.26 -14.35 -12.73
C ILE A 89 -7.44 -14.68 -11.49
N VAL A 90 -6.23 -15.21 -11.69
CA VAL A 90 -5.24 -15.46 -10.63
C VAL A 90 -4.14 -14.41 -10.75
N ALA A 91 -4.12 -13.43 -9.87
CA ALA A 91 -3.13 -12.36 -9.87
C ALA A 91 -1.90 -12.76 -9.05
N ILE A 92 -0.79 -13.08 -9.70
CA ILE A 92 0.48 -13.40 -9.04
C ILE A 92 1.39 -12.17 -9.08
N GLY A 93 1.44 -11.43 -7.97
CA GLY A 93 2.19 -10.18 -7.83
C GLY A 93 1.57 -9.23 -6.83
N ALA A 94 2.06 -7.98 -6.80
CA ALA A 94 1.60 -6.96 -5.86
C ALA A 94 1.58 -5.56 -6.52
N GLY A 95 1.10 -4.54 -5.80
CA GLY A 95 1.08 -3.16 -6.25
C GLY A 95 0.32 -2.98 -7.58
N LYS A 96 0.97 -2.38 -8.58
CA LYS A 96 0.38 -2.11 -9.89
C LYS A 96 -0.21 -3.33 -10.60
N LEU A 97 0.38 -4.51 -10.38
CA LEU A 97 -0.17 -5.76 -10.93
C LEU A 97 -1.51 -6.10 -10.28
N ALA A 98 -1.62 -5.97 -8.96
CA ALA A 98 -2.87 -6.21 -8.25
C ALA A 98 -3.97 -5.25 -8.75
N ASP A 99 -3.62 -3.98 -8.96
CA ASP A 99 -4.54 -2.98 -9.52
C ASP A 99 -4.99 -3.30 -10.94
N THR A 100 -4.05 -3.72 -11.80
CA THR A 100 -4.37 -4.17 -13.16
C THR A 100 -5.28 -5.40 -13.15
N ALA A 101 -4.98 -6.40 -12.31
CA ALA A 101 -5.78 -7.63 -12.23
C ALA A 101 -7.21 -7.39 -11.71
N LYS A 102 -7.41 -6.46 -10.77
CA LYS A 102 -8.74 -6.02 -10.35
C LYS A 102 -9.54 -5.43 -11.51
N ASN A 103 -8.93 -4.53 -12.29
CA ASN A 103 -9.57 -3.97 -13.48
C ASN A 103 -9.91 -5.08 -14.50
N VAL A 104 -9.03 -6.06 -14.72
CA VAL A 104 -9.29 -7.19 -15.64
C VAL A 104 -10.47 -8.03 -15.16
N ALA A 105 -10.49 -8.42 -13.88
CA ALA A 105 -11.56 -9.22 -13.31
C ALA A 105 -12.92 -8.50 -13.36
N GLU A 106 -12.94 -7.18 -13.10
CA GLU A 106 -14.13 -6.34 -13.23
C GLU A 106 -14.65 -6.31 -14.68
N LEU A 107 -13.77 -6.07 -15.68
CA LEU A 107 -14.10 -6.04 -17.10
C LEU A 107 -14.66 -7.37 -17.63
N LEU A 108 -14.22 -8.48 -17.04
CA LEU A 108 -14.69 -9.83 -17.39
C LEU A 108 -15.90 -10.27 -16.55
N ASN A 109 -16.15 -9.62 -15.43
CA ASN A 109 -17.11 -10.02 -14.41
C ASN A 109 -16.86 -11.45 -13.89
N VAL A 110 -15.58 -11.80 -13.64
CA VAL A 110 -15.15 -13.09 -13.10
C VAL A 110 -14.55 -12.94 -11.71
N ASP A 111 -14.34 -14.05 -11.02
CA ASP A 111 -13.72 -14.08 -9.72
C ASP A 111 -12.22 -13.74 -9.79
N LEU A 112 -11.72 -13.15 -8.71
CA LEU A 112 -10.33 -12.76 -8.56
C LEU A 112 -9.69 -13.48 -7.37
N ILE A 113 -8.58 -14.16 -7.61
CA ILE A 113 -7.72 -14.76 -6.60
C ILE A 113 -6.39 -14.00 -6.57
N MET A 114 -6.00 -13.48 -5.41
CA MET A 114 -4.76 -12.73 -5.22
C MET A 114 -3.67 -13.61 -4.60
N VAL A 115 -2.46 -13.54 -5.17
CA VAL A 115 -1.25 -14.21 -4.65
C VAL A 115 -0.13 -13.15 -4.60
N PRO A 116 -0.05 -12.36 -3.52
CA PRO A 116 0.96 -11.33 -3.41
C PRO A 116 2.37 -11.93 -3.31
N THR A 117 3.32 -11.35 -4.03
CA THR A 117 4.74 -11.72 -3.98
C THR A 117 5.60 -10.70 -3.24
N LEU A 118 5.01 -9.60 -2.79
CA LEU A 118 5.64 -8.52 -2.02
C LEU A 118 4.66 -8.03 -0.94
N ALA A 119 5.20 -7.61 0.20
CA ALA A 119 4.48 -6.87 1.24
C ALA A 119 4.95 -5.40 1.22
N CYS A 120 4.64 -4.66 0.17
CA CYS A 120 5.02 -3.25 0.01
C CYS A 120 3.85 -2.28 0.17
N ALA A 121 2.62 -2.76 0.26
CA ALA A 121 1.37 -2.04 0.50
C ALA A 121 0.21 -3.02 0.60
N CYS A 122 -0.96 -2.54 1.00
CA CYS A 122 -2.19 -3.33 1.08
C CYS A 122 -2.98 -3.42 -0.25
N ALA A 123 -2.40 -2.99 -1.38
CA ALA A 123 -3.09 -2.92 -2.67
C ALA A 123 -3.78 -4.24 -3.08
N ALA A 124 -3.15 -5.38 -2.81
CA ALA A 124 -3.73 -6.68 -3.15
C ALA A 124 -5.01 -7.02 -2.35
N TYR A 125 -5.17 -6.44 -1.15
CA TYR A 125 -6.29 -6.70 -0.25
C TYR A 125 -7.52 -5.84 -0.56
N THR A 126 -7.29 -4.58 -0.95
CA THR A 126 -8.35 -3.58 -1.08
C THR A 126 -9.12 -3.72 -2.39
N PRO A 127 -10.42 -3.33 -2.42
CA PRO A 127 -11.20 -3.30 -3.65
C PRO A 127 -10.94 -2.04 -4.51
N PHE A 128 -9.89 -1.29 -4.20
CA PHE A 128 -9.52 -0.11 -4.99
C PHE A 128 -8.39 -0.43 -5.94
N SER A 129 -8.39 0.17 -7.12
CA SER A 129 -7.24 0.21 -8.02
C SER A 129 -6.68 1.63 -8.10
N VAL A 130 -5.38 1.76 -8.16
CA VAL A 130 -4.73 3.02 -8.52
C VAL A 130 -4.39 2.96 -9.99
N ASN A 131 -5.07 3.79 -10.79
CA ASN A 131 -4.91 3.81 -12.24
C ASN A 131 -4.03 4.99 -12.69
N TYR A 132 -3.28 4.75 -13.74
CA TYR A 132 -2.38 5.71 -14.37
C TYR A 132 -2.68 5.84 -15.86
N ASP A 133 -2.29 6.97 -16.48
CA ASP A 133 -2.25 7.11 -17.93
C ASP A 133 -0.93 6.54 -18.52
N ASP A 134 -0.80 6.62 -19.85
CA ASP A 134 0.39 6.12 -20.54
C ASP A 134 1.67 6.93 -20.25
N GLU A 135 1.54 8.14 -19.69
CA GLU A 135 2.64 8.96 -19.19
C GLU A 135 2.93 8.73 -17.69
N HIS A 136 2.33 7.68 -17.11
CA HIS A 136 2.45 7.32 -15.69
C HIS A 136 1.92 8.36 -14.69
N ARG A 137 0.99 9.23 -15.11
CA ARG A 137 0.32 10.17 -14.20
C ARG A 137 -0.91 9.50 -13.60
N TYR A 138 -1.18 9.77 -12.33
CA TYR A 138 -2.38 9.29 -11.64
C TYR A 138 -3.66 9.83 -12.31
N VAL A 139 -4.61 8.94 -12.60
CA VAL A 139 -5.88 9.29 -13.23
C VAL A 139 -7.12 8.93 -12.40
N GLY A 140 -6.95 8.18 -11.33
CA GLY A 140 -8.04 7.87 -10.41
C GLY A 140 -7.86 6.59 -9.61
N SER A 141 -8.75 6.41 -8.63
CA SER A 141 -8.78 5.20 -7.80
C SER A 141 -10.20 4.64 -7.77
N PRO A 142 -10.64 3.93 -8.82
CA PRO A 142 -11.98 3.35 -8.84
C PRO A 142 -12.16 2.33 -7.72
N LEU A 143 -13.35 2.35 -7.11
CA LEU A 143 -13.82 1.30 -6.20
C LEU A 143 -14.50 0.22 -7.04
N HIS A 144 -14.04 -1.03 -6.89
CA HIS A 144 -14.66 -2.19 -7.53
C HIS A 144 -15.83 -2.70 -6.70
N GLY A 145 -16.86 -3.21 -7.37
CA GLY A 145 -18.07 -3.73 -6.70
C GLY A 145 -17.84 -5.00 -5.89
N ARG A 146 -16.67 -5.66 -6.06
CA ARG A 146 -16.33 -6.92 -5.37
C ARG A 146 -14.89 -6.92 -4.89
N ASN A 147 -14.67 -7.53 -3.71
CA ASN A 147 -13.34 -7.93 -3.27
C ASN A 147 -12.90 -9.23 -3.97
N SER A 148 -11.61 -9.57 -3.87
CA SER A 148 -11.13 -10.89 -4.28
C SER A 148 -11.84 -12.00 -3.48
N VAL A 149 -12.12 -13.14 -4.13
CA VAL A 149 -12.74 -14.29 -3.48
C VAL A 149 -11.76 -15.03 -2.57
N ALA A 150 -10.48 -15.00 -2.91
CA ALA A 150 -9.42 -15.55 -2.08
C ALA A 150 -8.14 -14.70 -2.21
N MET A 151 -7.43 -14.62 -1.10
CA MET A 151 -6.09 -14.05 -1.02
C MET A 151 -5.16 -15.06 -0.37
N ILE A 152 -4.14 -15.48 -1.11
CA ILE A 152 -3.19 -16.50 -0.69
C ILE A 152 -1.89 -15.81 -0.32
N VAL A 153 -1.72 -15.55 0.97
CA VAL A 153 -0.56 -14.87 1.55
C VAL A 153 0.44 -15.91 2.04
N ASP A 154 1.34 -16.28 1.15
CA ASP A 154 2.43 -17.20 1.47
C ASP A 154 3.62 -16.38 2.00
N SER A 155 3.78 -16.36 3.32
CA SER A 155 4.84 -15.59 3.97
C SER A 155 6.23 -16.06 3.54
N ALA A 156 6.43 -17.36 3.29
CA ALA A 156 7.71 -17.90 2.84
C ALA A 156 8.04 -17.54 1.38
N LEU A 157 7.05 -17.26 0.54
CA LEU A 157 7.25 -16.66 -0.79
C LEU A 157 7.60 -15.17 -0.66
N ILE A 158 6.77 -14.42 0.07
CA ILE A 158 6.88 -12.96 0.20
C ILE A 158 8.21 -12.56 0.85
N SER A 159 8.67 -13.32 1.84
CA SER A 159 9.92 -13.06 2.57
C SER A 159 11.19 -13.20 1.70
N ARG A 160 11.08 -13.79 0.52
CA ARG A 160 12.20 -13.90 -0.44
C ARG A 160 12.39 -12.66 -1.30
N ALA A 161 11.46 -11.72 -1.22
CA ALA A 161 11.61 -10.42 -1.87
C ALA A 161 12.71 -9.59 -1.19
N PRO A 162 13.30 -8.61 -1.89
CA PRO A 162 14.25 -7.68 -1.27
C PRO A 162 13.64 -7.00 -0.03
N ALA A 163 14.39 -6.99 1.08
CA ALA A 163 13.90 -6.48 2.39
C ALA A 163 13.43 -5.02 2.30
N GLU A 164 14.04 -4.21 1.43
CA GLU A 164 13.67 -2.81 1.20
C GLU A 164 12.21 -2.67 0.76
N LYS A 165 11.64 -3.70 0.10
CA LYS A 165 10.22 -3.68 -0.28
C LYS A 165 9.31 -3.78 0.94
N MET A 166 9.73 -4.53 1.95
CA MET A 166 9.00 -4.62 3.22
C MET A 166 9.18 -3.36 4.06
N VAL A 167 10.36 -2.75 4.07
CA VAL A 167 10.58 -1.43 4.68
C VAL A 167 9.63 -0.40 4.08
N GLY A 168 9.53 -0.33 2.76
CA GLY A 168 8.52 0.52 2.11
C GLY A 168 7.08 0.17 2.54
N GLY A 169 6.77 -1.12 2.73
CA GLY A 169 5.49 -1.58 3.26
C GLY A 169 5.23 -1.11 4.69
N ILE A 170 6.24 -1.13 5.56
CA ILE A 170 6.17 -0.56 6.91
C ILE A 170 5.86 0.94 6.83
N GLY A 171 6.54 1.68 5.95
CA GLY A 171 6.36 3.13 5.77
C GLY A 171 4.95 3.50 5.30
N ASP A 172 4.37 2.73 4.36
CA ASP A 172 2.98 2.92 3.93
C ASP A 172 1.98 2.58 5.05
N THR A 173 2.30 1.55 5.84
CA THR A 173 1.36 0.98 6.82
C THR A 173 1.34 1.76 8.12
N ILE A 174 2.47 2.31 8.60
CA ILE A 174 2.51 3.13 9.82
C ILE A 174 1.64 4.39 9.68
N ALA A 175 1.48 4.90 8.46
CA ALA A 175 0.62 6.03 8.18
C ALA A 175 -0.86 5.76 8.52
N LYS A 176 -1.32 4.51 8.53
CA LYS A 176 -2.74 4.19 8.83
C LYS A 176 -3.20 4.74 10.17
N TRP A 177 -2.36 4.68 11.20
CA TRP A 177 -2.67 5.29 12.49
C TRP A 177 -2.70 6.82 12.41
N TYR A 178 -1.63 7.41 11.90
CA TYR A 178 -1.46 8.87 11.88
C TYR A 178 -2.44 9.59 10.96
N GLU A 179 -2.95 8.91 9.95
CA GLU A 179 -3.96 9.45 9.05
C GLU A 179 -5.39 9.20 9.53
N CYS A 180 -5.67 8.02 10.09
CA CYS A 180 -7.00 7.62 10.55
C CYS A 180 -7.40 8.38 11.84
N ALA A 181 -6.54 8.41 12.84
CA ALA A 181 -6.85 8.93 14.16
C ALA A 181 -7.33 10.40 14.13
N PRO A 182 -6.60 11.37 13.54
CA PRO A 182 -7.01 12.78 13.56
C PRO A 182 -8.32 13.05 12.81
N VAL A 183 -8.67 12.21 11.84
CA VAL A 183 -9.92 12.33 11.08
C VAL A 183 -11.10 11.80 11.90
N LEU A 184 -10.97 10.58 12.42
CA LEU A 184 -12.08 9.93 13.14
C LEU A 184 -12.32 10.52 14.53
N GLU A 185 -11.28 10.99 15.23
CA GLU A 185 -11.43 11.66 16.54
C GLU A 185 -12.20 12.98 16.44
N ARG A 186 -12.17 13.64 15.28
CA ARG A 186 -12.97 14.87 15.06
C ARG A 186 -14.36 14.61 14.50
N ALA A 187 -14.66 13.39 14.06
CA ALA A 187 -15.95 13.06 13.47
C ALA A 187 -17.04 12.92 14.54
N ASN A 188 -18.24 13.52 14.27
CA ASN A 188 -19.39 13.49 15.17
C ASN A 188 -20.41 12.40 14.80
N ASP A 189 -20.17 11.67 13.69
CA ASP A 189 -21.12 10.75 13.08
C ASP A 189 -20.51 9.37 12.83
N LEU A 190 -19.65 8.91 13.75
CA LEU A 190 -18.95 7.64 13.65
C LEU A 190 -19.91 6.45 13.55
N THR A 191 -19.66 5.59 12.59
CA THR A 191 -20.30 4.28 12.46
C THR A 191 -19.56 3.22 13.29
N ALA A 192 -20.15 2.04 13.46
CA ALA A 192 -19.45 0.90 14.07
C ALA A 192 -18.22 0.47 13.23
N PHE A 193 -18.28 0.65 11.92
CA PHE A 193 -17.18 0.31 11.01
C PHE A 193 -16.05 1.34 11.08
N ASP A 194 -16.34 2.63 11.24
CA ASP A 194 -15.32 3.64 11.55
C ASP A 194 -14.56 3.28 12.84
N GLN A 195 -15.27 2.82 13.87
CA GLN A 195 -14.66 2.40 15.13
C GLN A 195 -13.77 1.16 14.96
N LEU A 196 -14.18 0.18 14.15
CA LEU A 196 -13.34 -0.98 13.83
C LEU A 196 -12.10 -0.58 13.02
N ALA A 197 -12.24 0.34 12.05
CA ALA A 197 -11.12 0.88 11.30
C ALA A 197 -10.11 1.58 12.23
N TYR A 198 -10.60 2.39 13.17
CA TYR A 198 -9.77 3.06 14.18
C TYR A 198 -9.00 2.07 15.04
N GLN A 199 -9.68 1.04 15.56
CA GLN A 199 -9.01 0.01 16.38
C GLN A 199 -7.99 -0.80 15.56
N SER A 200 -8.30 -1.09 14.28
CA SER A 200 -7.35 -1.76 13.39
C SER A 200 -6.11 -0.89 13.11
N ALA A 201 -6.30 0.42 12.90
CA ALA A 201 -5.19 1.35 12.69
C ALA A 201 -4.30 1.48 13.94
N ARG A 202 -4.92 1.47 15.14
CA ARG A 202 -4.17 1.45 16.40
C ARG A 202 -3.38 0.16 16.59
N LEU A 203 -4.01 -0.99 16.32
CA LEU A 203 -3.33 -2.30 16.39
C LEU A 203 -2.14 -2.37 15.44
N ILE A 204 -2.28 -1.83 14.22
CA ILE A 204 -1.18 -1.70 13.26
C ILE A 204 -0.01 -0.94 13.87
N HIS A 205 -0.28 0.24 14.43
CA HIS A 205 0.74 1.08 15.07
C HIS A 205 1.51 0.30 16.15
N ASP A 206 0.77 -0.35 17.06
CA ASP A 206 1.37 -1.08 18.17
C ASP A 206 2.23 -2.25 17.67
N ILE A 207 1.73 -3.05 16.70
CA ILE A 207 2.49 -4.16 16.10
C ILE A 207 3.75 -3.66 15.39
N LEU A 208 3.64 -2.59 14.59
CA LEU A 208 4.80 -2.10 13.85
C LEU A 208 5.91 -1.61 14.78
N LEU A 209 5.58 -0.84 15.80
CA LEU A 209 6.58 -0.34 16.76
C LEU A 209 7.22 -1.45 17.57
N GLU A 210 6.49 -2.52 17.89
CA GLU A 210 6.99 -3.61 18.73
C GLU A 210 7.77 -4.67 17.95
N HIS A 211 7.36 -4.98 16.69
CA HIS A 211 7.80 -6.19 16.00
C HIS A 211 8.59 -5.98 14.72
N SER A 212 8.57 -4.77 14.10
CA SER A 212 9.16 -4.56 12.77
C SER A 212 10.68 -4.78 12.76
N GLU A 213 11.39 -4.30 13.77
CA GLU A 213 12.85 -4.42 13.84
C GLU A 213 13.29 -5.89 13.90
N ASP A 214 12.64 -6.71 14.75
CA ASP A 214 12.96 -8.12 14.88
C ASP A 214 12.56 -8.92 13.63
N ALA A 215 11.45 -8.58 12.99
CA ALA A 215 11.06 -9.16 11.72
C ALA A 215 12.09 -8.87 10.61
N LEU A 216 12.59 -7.63 10.51
CA LEU A 216 13.62 -7.27 9.54
C LEU A 216 14.95 -7.95 9.82
N LYS A 217 15.34 -8.11 11.10
CA LYS A 217 16.54 -8.89 11.48
C LYS A 217 16.40 -10.35 11.05
N ALA A 218 15.25 -10.97 11.25
CA ALA A 218 14.97 -12.33 10.81
C ALA A 218 15.06 -12.47 9.27
N LEU A 219 14.50 -11.51 8.52
CA LEU A 219 14.62 -11.47 7.06
C LEU A 219 16.06 -11.38 6.59
N HIS A 220 16.86 -10.48 7.17
CA HIS A 220 18.29 -10.35 6.83
C HIS A 220 19.10 -11.61 7.19
N ALA A 221 18.67 -12.35 8.21
CA ALA A 221 19.26 -13.65 8.57
C ALA A 221 18.80 -14.80 7.64
N GLY A 222 17.86 -14.56 6.72
CA GLY A 222 17.30 -15.59 5.84
C GLY A 222 16.31 -16.54 6.53
N ASP A 223 15.77 -16.15 7.68
CA ASP A 223 14.74 -16.89 8.42
C ASP A 223 13.35 -16.55 7.85
N TYR A 224 13.02 -17.17 6.71
CA TYR A 224 11.80 -16.89 5.93
C TYR A 224 10.53 -17.54 6.51
N ASP A 225 10.63 -18.35 7.55
CA ASP A 225 9.50 -19.00 8.25
C ASP A 225 9.28 -18.43 9.66
N ASN A 226 9.75 -17.20 9.88
CA ASN A 226 9.72 -16.53 11.16
C ASN A 226 8.33 -15.93 11.44
N GLU A 227 7.79 -16.17 12.64
CA GLU A 227 6.47 -15.69 13.06
C GLU A 227 6.38 -14.14 13.09
N GLN A 228 7.46 -13.43 13.41
CA GLN A 228 7.47 -11.96 13.38
C GLN A 228 7.38 -11.44 11.95
N VAL A 229 8.04 -12.10 11.01
CA VAL A 229 7.95 -11.78 9.57
C VAL A 229 6.54 -12.01 9.06
N ARG A 230 5.91 -13.12 9.45
CA ARG A 230 4.52 -13.42 9.09
C ARG A 230 3.55 -12.40 9.67
N LEU A 231 3.71 -12.05 10.96
CA LEU A 231 2.91 -11.01 11.61
C LEU A 231 3.04 -9.67 10.87
N LEU A 232 4.26 -9.28 10.49
CA LEU A 232 4.52 -8.06 9.75
C LEU A 232 3.86 -8.07 8.36
N ILE A 233 3.95 -9.17 7.62
CA ILE A 233 3.28 -9.34 6.33
C ILE A 233 1.77 -9.21 6.46
N ASP A 234 1.16 -9.89 7.45
CA ASP A 234 -0.28 -9.83 7.71
C ASP A 234 -0.71 -8.42 8.14
N THR A 235 0.15 -7.69 8.84
CA THR A 235 -0.09 -6.29 9.22
C THR A 235 -0.09 -5.37 8.00
N ILE A 236 0.92 -5.50 7.12
CA ILE A 236 1.06 -4.65 5.93
C ILE A 236 -0.06 -4.93 4.91
N ILE A 237 -0.43 -6.20 4.72
CA ILE A 237 -1.42 -6.57 3.69
C ILE A 237 -2.82 -6.59 4.29
N GLY A 238 -3.04 -7.39 5.33
CA GLY A 238 -4.36 -7.69 5.88
C GLY A 238 -4.92 -6.55 6.72
N LEU A 239 -4.22 -6.18 7.80
CA LEU A 239 -4.73 -5.16 8.72
C LEU A 239 -4.80 -3.78 8.05
N ALA A 240 -3.77 -3.37 7.30
CA ALA A 240 -3.80 -2.08 6.59
C ALA A 240 -4.94 -2.02 5.55
N GLY A 241 -5.19 -3.14 4.85
CA GLY A 241 -6.31 -3.25 3.93
C GLY A 241 -7.67 -3.18 4.63
N THR A 242 -7.78 -3.79 5.81
CA THR A 242 -9.00 -3.75 6.65
C THR A 242 -9.34 -2.31 7.08
N VAL A 243 -8.35 -1.48 7.43
CA VAL A 243 -8.58 -0.06 7.75
C VAL A 243 -9.28 0.64 6.60
N GLY A 244 -8.77 0.49 5.37
CA GLY A 244 -9.37 1.11 4.19
C GLY A 244 -10.71 0.49 3.80
N GLY A 245 -10.89 -0.82 4.00
CA GLY A 245 -12.12 -1.54 3.68
C GLY A 245 -13.28 -1.20 4.60
N LEU A 246 -13.02 -0.95 5.88
CA LEU A 246 -14.04 -0.61 6.89
C LEU A 246 -14.30 0.90 6.97
N GLY A 247 -13.25 1.73 6.98
CA GLY A 247 -13.36 3.17 7.17
C GLY A 247 -13.37 3.98 5.88
N CYS A 248 -13.23 3.32 4.72
CA CYS A 248 -13.20 3.94 3.39
C CYS A 248 -12.26 5.16 3.34
N GLU A 249 -12.71 6.26 2.72
CA GLU A 249 -11.91 7.48 2.57
C GLU A 249 -11.53 8.12 3.92
N ARG A 250 -12.37 7.99 4.95
CA ARG A 250 -12.16 8.60 6.27
C ARG A 250 -10.95 8.02 7.02
N ALA A 251 -10.63 6.76 6.80
CA ALA A 251 -9.58 6.06 7.52
C ALA A 251 -8.38 5.67 6.65
N ARG A 252 -8.57 5.68 5.33
CA ARG A 252 -7.58 5.12 4.40
C ARG A 252 -6.38 6.01 4.19
N VAL A 253 -6.60 7.29 3.97
CA VAL A 253 -5.57 8.27 3.59
C VAL A 253 -5.93 9.67 4.09
N SER A 254 -4.94 10.46 4.49
CA SER A 254 -5.14 11.89 4.78
C SER A 254 -3.86 12.69 4.50
N GLY A 255 -3.15 13.14 5.51
CA GLY A 255 -2.02 14.06 5.37
C GLY A 255 -0.78 13.42 4.75
N ALA A 256 -0.38 12.25 5.21
CA ALA A 256 0.84 11.58 4.75
C ALA A 256 0.77 11.22 3.26
N HIS A 257 -0.34 10.64 2.82
CA HIS A 257 -0.54 10.31 1.41
C HIS A 257 -0.72 11.57 0.53
N ALA A 258 -1.34 12.62 1.05
CA ALA A 258 -1.42 13.89 0.32
C ALA A 258 -0.04 14.51 0.10
N LEU A 259 0.83 14.47 1.11
CA LEU A 259 2.22 14.92 0.97
C LEU A 259 3.00 14.02 0.00
N HIS A 260 2.83 12.69 0.10
CA HIS A 260 3.39 11.76 -0.89
C HIS A 260 3.03 12.18 -2.32
N ASN A 261 1.75 12.51 -2.58
CA ASN A 261 1.30 12.95 -3.90
C ASN A 261 1.99 14.25 -4.34
N GLY A 262 2.18 15.19 -3.42
CA GLY A 262 3.00 16.39 -3.65
C GLY A 262 4.45 16.05 -3.99
N LEU A 263 5.08 15.14 -3.25
CA LEU A 263 6.45 14.68 -3.52
C LEU A 263 6.61 14.02 -4.90
N THR A 264 5.54 13.41 -5.45
CA THR A 264 5.60 12.86 -6.82
C THR A 264 5.79 13.92 -7.90
N GLN A 265 5.55 15.20 -7.60
CA GLN A 265 5.76 16.32 -8.53
C GLN A 265 7.24 16.73 -8.61
N VAL A 266 8.08 16.26 -7.68
CA VAL A 266 9.51 16.60 -7.64
C VAL A 266 10.26 15.72 -8.66
N PRO A 267 11.13 16.31 -9.50
CA PRO A 267 11.98 15.56 -10.42
C PRO A 267 12.81 14.49 -9.68
N GLY A 268 12.87 13.29 -10.23
CA GLY A 268 13.62 12.17 -9.64
C GLY A 268 12.82 11.34 -8.62
N SER A 269 11.68 11.82 -8.12
CA SER A 269 10.88 11.14 -7.08
C SER A 269 10.32 9.77 -7.49
N ALA A 270 10.25 9.48 -8.80
CA ALA A 270 9.80 8.19 -9.31
C ALA A 270 10.71 7.01 -8.88
N ALA A 271 11.98 7.30 -8.56
CA ALA A 271 12.95 6.30 -8.07
C ALA A 271 12.76 5.97 -6.58
N THR A 272 12.14 6.87 -5.81
CA THR A 272 11.87 6.67 -4.38
C THR A 272 10.62 5.81 -4.20
N MET A 273 10.66 4.85 -3.29
CA MET A 273 9.49 3.99 -3.02
C MET A 273 8.29 4.79 -2.52
N HIS A 274 7.10 4.27 -2.78
CA HIS A 274 5.86 4.87 -2.31
C HIS A 274 5.86 5.04 -0.78
N GLY A 275 6.13 3.95 -0.07
CA GLY A 275 6.10 3.95 1.39
C GLY A 275 7.15 4.84 2.05
N ASP A 276 8.31 5.05 1.40
CA ASP A 276 9.33 5.99 1.90
C ASP A 276 8.80 7.44 1.92
N LYS A 277 8.13 7.83 0.83
CA LYS A 277 7.50 9.16 0.73
C LYS A 277 6.32 9.30 1.70
N VAL A 278 5.56 8.22 1.92
CA VAL A 278 4.44 8.21 2.88
C VAL A 278 4.98 8.32 4.30
N ALA A 279 6.04 7.59 4.66
CA ALA A 279 6.68 7.67 5.97
C ALA A 279 7.19 9.10 6.26
N TYR A 280 7.90 9.72 5.32
CA TYR A 280 8.27 11.12 5.44
C TYR A 280 7.04 12.03 5.63
N GLY A 281 5.96 11.73 4.90
CA GLY A 281 4.69 12.43 4.99
C GLY A 281 4.06 12.38 6.38
N VAL A 282 4.19 11.27 7.11
CA VAL A 282 3.74 11.14 8.51
C VAL A 282 4.41 12.18 9.40
N LEU A 283 5.73 12.34 9.29
CA LEU A 283 6.47 13.31 10.10
C LEU A 283 6.04 14.75 9.80
N VAL A 284 5.89 15.07 8.52
CA VAL A 284 5.45 16.41 8.10
C VAL A 284 4.01 16.69 8.56
N GLN A 285 3.12 15.72 8.45
CA GLN A 285 1.74 15.83 8.96
C GLN A 285 1.74 16.10 10.47
N LEU A 286 2.47 15.33 11.26
CA LEU A 286 2.55 15.51 12.70
C LEU A 286 3.05 16.90 13.08
N VAL A 287 4.09 17.40 12.41
CA VAL A 287 4.59 18.77 12.64
C VAL A 287 3.53 19.80 12.27
N ALA A 288 2.83 19.64 11.14
CA ALA A 288 1.74 20.54 10.74
C ALA A 288 0.53 20.50 11.69
N GLU A 289 0.29 19.37 12.37
CA GLU A 289 -0.69 19.22 13.45
C GLU A 289 -0.24 19.86 14.78
N GLY A 290 0.99 20.39 14.86
CA GLY A 290 1.59 20.90 16.11
C GLY A 290 2.11 19.80 17.05
N LYS A 291 2.27 18.57 16.56
CA LYS A 291 2.74 17.39 17.31
C LYS A 291 4.21 17.08 17.04
N GLU A 292 5.07 18.12 17.00
CA GLU A 292 6.51 17.95 16.70
C GLU A 292 7.20 16.97 17.67
N ALA A 293 6.81 16.97 18.94
CA ALA A 293 7.39 16.07 19.93
C ALA A 293 7.12 14.59 19.59
N GLU A 294 5.93 14.26 19.09
CA GLU A 294 5.56 12.92 18.63
C GLU A 294 6.33 12.53 17.37
N ALA A 295 6.48 13.45 16.41
CA ALA A 295 7.31 13.24 15.22
C ALA A 295 8.76 12.91 15.60
N ARG A 296 9.34 13.62 16.58
CA ARG A 296 10.69 13.35 17.07
C ARG A 296 10.82 11.97 17.78
N GLN A 297 9.79 11.52 18.49
CA GLN A 297 9.79 10.20 19.12
C GLN A 297 9.81 9.05 18.11
N LEU A 298 9.28 9.27 16.91
CA LEU A 298 9.31 8.26 15.86
C LEU A 298 10.69 8.07 15.20
N LEU A 299 11.62 9.02 15.35
CA LEU A 299 12.91 8.95 14.65
C LEU A 299 13.69 7.69 14.99
N ALA A 300 13.76 7.33 16.30
CA ALA A 300 14.44 6.10 16.73
C ALA A 300 13.86 4.85 16.09
N TYR A 301 12.52 4.80 15.92
CA TYR A 301 11.87 3.72 15.20
C TYR A 301 12.21 3.76 13.70
N TYR A 302 12.17 4.93 13.08
CA TYR A 302 12.51 5.09 11.66
C TYR A 302 13.93 4.61 11.37
N ASP A 303 14.89 5.00 12.21
CA ASP A 303 16.29 4.58 12.08
C ASP A 303 16.43 3.06 12.28
N SER A 304 15.71 2.47 13.24
CA SER A 304 15.80 1.01 13.53
C SER A 304 15.26 0.15 12.36
N VAL A 305 14.30 0.65 11.59
CA VAL A 305 13.70 -0.08 10.45
C VAL A 305 14.17 0.42 9.09
N GLY A 306 15.01 1.46 9.04
CA GLY A 306 15.55 2.01 7.80
C GLY A 306 14.58 2.88 7.01
N LEU A 307 13.59 3.51 7.65
CA LEU A 307 12.68 4.46 7.01
C LEU A 307 13.34 5.84 6.86
N PRO A 308 13.15 6.53 5.73
CA PRO A 308 13.73 7.86 5.54
C PRO A 308 12.94 8.93 6.31
N HIS A 309 13.67 9.89 6.86
CA HIS A 309 13.12 11.09 7.48
C HIS A 309 13.73 12.39 6.93
N SER A 310 14.38 12.30 5.76
CA SER A 310 14.90 13.45 5.05
C SER A 310 14.85 13.29 3.52
N TRP A 311 14.82 14.39 2.79
CA TRP A 311 14.90 14.40 1.33
C TRP A 311 16.20 13.78 0.82
N LYS A 312 17.31 14.00 1.54
CA LYS A 312 18.60 13.41 1.21
C LYS A 312 18.54 11.87 1.21
N GLN A 313 17.91 11.25 2.22
CA GLN A 313 17.75 9.79 2.28
C GLN A 313 16.86 9.27 1.15
N MET A 314 15.92 10.07 0.67
CA MET A 314 15.07 9.77 -0.49
C MET A 314 15.72 10.11 -1.84
N ASN A 315 16.97 10.60 -1.87
CA ASN A 315 17.66 11.10 -3.07
C ASN A 315 16.91 12.21 -3.81
N LEU A 316 16.24 13.11 -3.07
CA LEU A 316 15.52 14.26 -3.59
C LEU A 316 16.28 15.54 -3.30
N GLU A 317 16.17 16.53 -4.19
CA GLU A 317 16.79 17.85 -4.01
C GLU A 317 15.90 18.74 -3.14
N PHE A 318 16.40 19.10 -1.94
CA PHE A 318 15.75 20.00 -1.02
C PHE A 318 16.01 21.46 -1.42
N THR A 319 15.18 22.01 -2.31
CA THR A 319 15.23 23.38 -2.78
C THR A 319 13.95 24.13 -2.47
N ASP A 320 14.00 25.46 -2.32
CA ASP A 320 12.79 26.26 -2.08
C ASP A 320 11.75 26.08 -3.18
N ALA A 321 12.16 25.92 -4.44
CA ALA A 321 11.26 25.67 -5.56
C ALA A 321 10.52 24.31 -5.42
N ASN A 322 11.25 23.25 -5.07
CA ASN A 322 10.65 21.93 -4.87
C ASN A 322 9.72 21.91 -3.65
N LEU A 323 10.13 22.56 -2.54
CA LEU A 323 9.28 22.71 -1.36
C LEU A 323 7.96 23.40 -1.68
N GLN A 324 8.03 24.50 -2.43
CA GLN A 324 6.84 25.24 -2.85
C GLN A 324 5.93 24.39 -3.74
N THR A 325 6.50 23.66 -4.70
CA THR A 325 5.75 22.73 -5.57
C THR A 325 5.01 21.67 -4.75
N VAL A 326 5.68 21.01 -3.82
CA VAL A 326 5.08 20.00 -2.94
C VAL A 326 3.96 20.64 -2.10
N ALA A 327 4.24 21.77 -1.47
CA ALA A 327 3.30 22.42 -0.56
C ALA A 327 2.03 22.91 -1.28
N GLU A 328 2.18 23.52 -2.45
CA GLU A 328 1.04 23.98 -3.27
C GLU A 328 0.17 22.81 -3.74
N TYR A 329 0.78 21.70 -4.16
CA TYR A 329 0.04 20.51 -4.53
C TYR A 329 -0.69 19.89 -3.32
N THR A 330 -0.01 19.80 -2.18
CA THR A 330 -0.54 19.20 -0.95
C THR A 330 -1.66 20.02 -0.31
N ALA A 331 -1.64 21.35 -0.44
CA ALA A 331 -2.65 22.24 0.15
C ALA A 331 -3.82 22.60 -0.78
N GLN A 332 -4.02 21.86 -1.88
CA GLN A 332 -5.16 22.10 -2.78
C GLN A 332 -6.49 21.96 -2.04
N PRO A 333 -7.56 22.68 -2.46
CA PRO A 333 -8.83 22.71 -1.72
C PRO A 333 -9.54 21.37 -1.55
N ASP A 334 -9.26 20.42 -2.44
CA ASP A 334 -9.79 19.04 -2.45
C ASP A 334 -8.80 18.01 -1.86
N SER A 335 -7.66 18.48 -1.37
CA SER A 335 -6.63 17.62 -0.81
C SER A 335 -7.09 16.94 0.47
N THR A 336 -6.76 15.66 0.60
CA THR A 336 -6.97 14.89 1.83
C THR A 336 -6.10 15.37 2.99
N PHE A 337 -5.07 16.18 2.75
CA PHE A 337 -4.27 16.81 3.81
C PHE A 337 -5.16 17.64 4.76
N LEU A 338 -6.15 18.34 4.19
CA LEU A 338 -7.09 19.15 4.97
C LEU A 338 -8.01 18.33 5.88
N ALA A 339 -8.10 17.01 5.67
CA ALA A 339 -8.80 16.15 6.62
C ALA A 339 -7.97 15.90 7.90
N ALA A 340 -6.65 15.85 7.81
CA ALA A 340 -5.76 15.79 8.98
C ALA A 340 -5.52 17.18 9.58
N VAL A 341 -5.27 18.20 8.75
CA VAL A 341 -4.94 19.56 9.15
C VAL A 341 -5.90 20.56 8.45
N PRO A 342 -7.08 20.86 9.02
CA PRO A 342 -8.16 21.60 8.34
C PRO A 342 -7.78 23.00 7.83
N ASP A 343 -6.87 23.67 8.52
CA ASP A 343 -6.45 25.03 8.21
C ASP A 343 -5.07 25.10 7.55
N ALA A 344 -4.59 23.98 6.98
CA ALA A 344 -3.27 23.92 6.36
C ALA A 344 -3.16 24.90 5.17
N THR A 345 -2.06 25.63 5.15
CA THR A 345 -1.66 26.49 4.04
C THR A 345 -0.37 25.97 3.42
N PRO A 346 -0.05 26.33 2.16
CA PRO A 346 1.25 25.96 1.57
C PRO A 346 2.44 26.36 2.46
N GLN A 347 2.38 27.54 3.09
CA GLN A 347 3.46 28.01 3.97
C GLN A 347 3.62 27.10 5.21
N MET A 348 2.53 26.66 5.85
CA MET A 348 2.60 25.74 6.99
C MET A 348 3.26 24.42 6.59
N ILE A 349 2.98 23.91 5.40
CA ILE A 349 3.57 22.65 4.89
C ILE A 349 5.06 22.85 4.60
N VAL A 350 5.46 23.97 3.98
CA VAL A 350 6.89 24.33 3.79
C VAL A 350 7.61 24.40 5.13
N ASP A 351 7.02 25.07 6.12
CA ASP A 351 7.63 25.23 7.44
C ASP A 351 7.73 23.86 8.15
N ALA A 352 6.72 23.02 8.04
CA ALA A 352 6.74 21.65 8.59
C ALA A 352 7.84 20.79 7.95
N MET A 353 7.98 20.82 6.61
CA MET A 353 9.08 20.12 5.92
C MET A 353 10.45 20.62 6.39
N ARG A 354 10.65 21.94 6.57
CA ARG A 354 11.91 22.50 7.09
C ARG A 354 12.20 22.07 8.52
N VAL A 355 11.18 21.94 9.37
CA VAL A 355 11.33 21.40 10.74
C VAL A 355 11.78 19.94 10.69
N VAL A 356 11.14 19.10 9.86
CA VAL A 356 11.52 17.69 9.71
C VAL A 356 12.96 17.55 9.19
N GLU A 357 13.38 18.36 8.21
CA GLU A 357 14.78 18.35 7.73
C GLU A 357 15.80 18.78 8.79
N GLY A 358 15.37 19.52 9.81
CA GLY A 358 16.19 19.89 10.97
C GLY A 358 16.28 18.79 12.03
N PHE A 359 15.63 17.67 11.86
CA PHE A 359 15.73 16.54 12.79
C PHE A 359 17.13 15.88 12.71
N PRO A 360 17.69 15.39 13.84
CA PRO A 360 18.99 14.76 13.81
C PRO A 360 18.93 13.49 12.95
N VAL A 361 19.90 13.32 12.09
CA VAL A 361 20.16 12.06 11.40
C VAL A 361 21.24 11.35 12.21
N GLU A 362 20.92 10.23 12.83
CA GLU A 362 21.97 9.42 13.47
C GLU A 362 22.92 8.92 12.39
N ALA A 363 24.23 9.06 12.65
CA ALA A 363 25.22 8.55 11.72
C ALA A 363 25.16 7.00 11.76
N ALA A 364 24.87 6.39 10.59
CA ALA A 364 24.87 4.95 10.40
C ALA A 364 26.22 4.30 10.69
#